data_b4c76db9eeb22a4a89c63c84c5ba8479
#
_entry.id   b4c76db9eeb22a4a89c63c84c5ba8479
#
_cell.length_a   1.000
_cell.length_b   1.000
_cell.length_c   1.000
_cell.angle_alpha   90.00
_cell.angle_beta   90.00
_cell.angle_gamma   90.00
#
_symmetry.space_group_name_H-M   'P 1'
#
loop_
_entity.id
_entity.type
_entity.pdbx_description
1 polymer ?
#
loop_
_entity_poly.entity_id
_entity_poly.type
_entity_poly.pdbx_seq_one_letter_code
_entity_poly.pdbx_strand_id
1 'polypeptide(L)'
;MHELHTQRRVEFADTDMARIVHFSRFFDFMEAAEHEFLRTALGDGRQVHFEYEGHEIGWPRGRVSCEYKSPARLGDLLDIRVSVARKGTKSITYRFDFSLDGQAVAHGEITAICCRVGGPKLEAIAIPPFLADRIEEAPAATAR
;
A
#
# COMPACT_ATOMS: atom_id res chain seq x y z
N MET A 1 2.36 -11.71 -9.16
CA MET A 1 2.31 -11.39 -7.70
C MET A 1 1.03 -10.61 -7.42
N HIS A 2 0.25 -11.05 -6.47
CA HIS A 2 -1.01 -10.37 -6.13
C HIS A 2 -1.17 -10.12 -4.63
N GLU A 3 -0.23 -10.58 -3.82
CA GLU A 3 -0.36 -10.52 -2.37
C GLU A 3 1.01 -10.53 -1.71
N LEU A 4 1.11 -9.87 -0.56
CA LEU A 4 2.30 -9.86 0.30
C LEU A 4 1.84 -9.81 1.75
N HIS A 5 2.53 -10.54 2.63
CA HIS A 5 2.31 -10.46 4.07
C HIS A 5 3.52 -9.79 4.70
N THR A 6 3.27 -8.80 5.55
CA THR A 6 4.30 -8.09 6.28
C THR A 6 3.80 -7.75 7.69
N GLN A 7 4.63 -7.08 8.46
CA GLN A 7 4.31 -6.73 9.84
C GLN A 7 4.75 -5.30 10.14
N ARG A 8 4.08 -4.69 11.12
CA ARG A 8 4.43 -3.37 11.62
C ARG A 8 4.33 -3.33 13.13
N ARG A 9 5.44 -3.01 13.78
CA ARG A 9 5.44 -2.72 15.23
C ARG A 9 4.90 -1.32 15.46
N VAL A 10 3.92 -1.20 16.35
CA VAL A 10 3.41 0.11 16.76
C VAL A 10 4.43 0.75 17.68
N GLU A 11 4.89 1.95 17.28
CA GLU A 11 5.86 2.73 18.01
C GLU A 11 5.17 3.86 18.78
N PHE A 12 5.89 4.44 19.75
CA PHE A 12 5.32 5.52 20.56
C PHE A 12 4.82 6.67 19.68
N ALA A 13 5.60 7.05 18.66
CA ALA A 13 5.22 8.13 17.75
C ALA A 13 3.92 7.87 16.97
N ASP A 14 3.49 6.61 16.89
CA ASP A 14 2.25 6.24 16.20
C ASP A 14 1.00 6.46 17.06
N THR A 15 1.17 6.66 18.37
CA THR A 15 0.05 6.73 19.32
C THR A 15 -0.33 8.16 19.65
N ASP A 16 -1.54 8.33 20.15
CA ASP A 16 -2.07 9.62 20.59
C ASP A 16 -2.46 9.59 22.09
N MET A 17 -3.11 10.66 22.54
CA MET A 17 -3.50 10.78 23.94
C MET A 17 -4.55 9.74 24.39
N ALA A 18 -5.23 9.11 23.44
CA ALA A 18 -6.14 8.00 23.75
C ALA A 18 -5.37 6.69 24.01
N ARG A 19 -4.05 6.70 23.83
CA ARG A 19 -3.15 5.55 24.02
C ARG A 19 -3.39 4.44 23.02
N ILE A 20 -3.86 4.80 21.84
CA ILE A 20 -4.03 3.91 20.69
C ILE A 20 -3.36 4.55 19.50
N VAL A 21 -3.17 3.77 18.43
CA VAL A 21 -2.64 4.29 17.17
C VAL A 21 -3.55 5.41 16.68
N HIS A 22 -2.95 6.58 16.39
CA HIS A 22 -3.67 7.69 15.79
C HIS A 22 -4.21 7.26 14.42
N PHE A 23 -5.45 7.61 14.13
CA PHE A 23 -6.12 7.11 12.91
C PHE A 23 -5.31 7.37 11.64
N SER A 24 -4.60 8.49 11.56
CA SER A 24 -3.83 8.84 10.36
C SER A 24 -2.61 7.93 10.15
N ARG A 25 -2.09 7.30 11.20
CA ARG A 25 -0.90 6.46 11.10
C ARG A 25 -1.13 5.19 10.30
N PHE A 26 -2.36 4.72 10.23
CA PHE A 26 -2.69 3.58 9.38
C PHE A 26 -2.36 3.85 7.92
N PHE A 27 -2.46 5.09 7.46
CA PHE A 27 -2.09 5.45 6.10
C PHE A 27 -0.58 5.34 5.88
N ASP A 28 0.23 5.70 6.87
CA ASP A 28 1.67 5.50 6.82
C ASP A 28 2.02 4.01 6.79
N PHE A 29 1.31 3.19 7.57
CA PHE A 29 1.51 1.74 7.59
C PHE A 29 1.14 1.13 6.23
N MET A 30 0.06 1.59 5.63
CA MET A 30 -0.34 1.15 4.29
C MET A 30 0.72 1.51 3.26
N GLU A 31 1.23 2.73 3.28
CA GLU A 31 2.26 3.17 2.34
C GLU A 31 3.52 2.32 2.48
N ALA A 32 3.98 2.08 3.69
CA ALA A 32 5.17 1.26 3.91
C ALA A 32 4.96 -0.16 3.37
N ALA A 33 3.78 -0.73 3.58
CA ALA A 33 3.44 -2.07 3.09
C ALA A 33 3.31 -2.11 1.56
N GLU A 34 2.73 -1.08 0.97
CA GLU A 34 2.64 -0.93 -0.48
C GLU A 34 4.03 -0.85 -1.11
N HIS A 35 4.93 -0.06 -0.51
CA HIS A 35 6.30 0.06 -1.00
C HIS A 35 7.05 -1.27 -0.92
N GLU A 36 6.82 -2.04 0.13
CA GLU A 36 7.42 -3.37 0.24
C GLU A 36 6.88 -4.30 -0.86
N PHE A 37 5.58 -4.23 -1.14
CA PHE A 37 4.97 -4.97 -2.23
C PHE A 37 5.61 -4.60 -3.57
N LEU A 38 5.70 -3.31 -3.86
CA LEU A 38 6.28 -2.83 -5.14
C LEU A 38 7.75 -3.23 -5.28
N ARG A 39 8.56 -3.05 -4.23
CA ARG A 39 9.96 -3.47 -4.28
C ARG A 39 10.10 -4.96 -4.54
N THR A 40 9.23 -5.76 -3.93
CA THR A 40 9.23 -7.21 -4.14
C THR A 40 8.82 -7.55 -5.57
N ALA A 41 7.79 -6.89 -6.10
CA ALA A 41 7.34 -7.10 -7.47
C ALA A 41 8.40 -6.66 -8.49
N LEU A 42 9.08 -5.57 -8.24
CA LEU A 42 10.18 -5.09 -9.10
C LEU A 42 11.37 -6.05 -9.08
N GLY A 43 11.76 -6.53 -7.91
CA GLY A 43 12.70 -7.64 -7.75
C GLY A 43 14.15 -7.37 -8.13
N ASP A 44 14.49 -6.15 -8.57
CA ASP A 44 15.82 -5.81 -9.10
C ASP A 44 16.56 -4.78 -8.22
N GLY A 45 16.12 -4.57 -6.99
CA GLY A 45 16.69 -3.58 -6.08
C GLY A 45 16.25 -2.15 -6.37
N ARG A 46 15.39 -1.95 -7.34
CA ARG A 46 14.90 -0.65 -7.74
C ARG A 46 13.99 -0.07 -6.67
N GLN A 47 14.02 1.25 -6.52
CA GLN A 47 13.10 1.95 -5.63
C GLN A 47 11.70 2.05 -6.25
N VAL A 48 10.71 2.33 -5.43
CA VAL A 48 9.32 2.51 -5.89
C VAL A 48 9.17 3.70 -6.82
N HIS A 49 10.02 4.71 -6.66
CA HIS A 49 10.19 5.81 -7.60
C HIS A 49 11.39 5.47 -8.48
N PHE A 50 11.21 5.43 -9.79
CA PHE A 50 12.25 5.01 -10.72
C PHE A 50 12.14 5.79 -12.03
N GLU A 51 13.19 5.73 -12.84
CA GLU A 51 13.16 6.32 -14.17
C GLU A 51 12.63 5.32 -15.20
N TYR A 52 11.84 5.82 -16.13
CA TYR A 52 11.31 5.05 -17.23
C TYR A 52 11.16 5.97 -18.45
N GLU A 53 11.78 5.59 -19.56
CA GLU A 53 11.78 6.38 -20.80
C GLU A 53 12.20 7.85 -20.56
N GLY A 54 13.22 8.06 -19.73
CA GLY A 54 13.76 9.38 -19.44
C GLY A 54 12.94 10.23 -18.48
N HIS A 55 11.91 9.67 -17.88
CA HIS A 55 11.05 10.36 -16.92
C HIS A 55 11.05 9.68 -15.57
N GLU A 56 10.95 10.49 -14.52
CA GLU A 56 10.76 9.97 -13.17
C GLU A 56 9.31 9.54 -12.99
N ILE A 57 9.12 8.34 -12.46
CA ILE A 57 7.82 7.75 -12.22
C ILE A 57 7.51 7.81 -10.72
N GLY A 58 6.32 8.27 -10.40
CA GLY A 58 5.81 8.28 -9.03
C GLY A 58 4.37 7.78 -9.00
N TRP A 59 3.84 7.69 -7.79
CA TRP A 59 2.55 7.06 -7.53
C TRP A 59 1.62 7.94 -6.70
N PRO A 60 1.18 9.10 -7.22
CA PRO A 60 0.19 9.92 -6.52
C PRO A 60 -1.06 9.13 -6.19
N ARG A 61 -1.71 9.52 -5.10
CA ARG A 61 -2.90 8.83 -4.62
C ARG A 61 -4.15 9.41 -5.28
N GLY A 62 -4.97 8.55 -5.88
CA GLY A 62 -6.27 8.95 -6.39
C GLY A 62 -7.36 8.81 -5.33
N ARG A 63 -7.19 7.84 -4.41
CA ARG A 63 -8.15 7.57 -3.35
C ARG A 63 -7.49 6.80 -2.22
N VAL A 64 -7.86 7.15 -0.99
CA VAL A 64 -7.45 6.39 0.20
C VAL A 64 -8.66 6.23 1.12
N SER A 65 -8.73 5.10 1.81
CA SER A 65 -9.78 4.85 2.78
C SER A 65 -9.28 3.90 3.86
N CYS A 66 -9.89 3.99 5.04
CA CYS A 66 -9.61 3.08 6.14
C CYS A 66 -10.82 2.93 7.03
N GLU A 67 -11.17 1.69 7.34
CA GLU A 67 -12.17 1.36 8.34
C GLU A 67 -11.47 0.79 9.55
N TYR A 68 -11.86 1.24 10.74
CA TYR A 68 -11.24 0.89 12.02
C TYR A 68 -12.14 -0.07 12.78
N LYS A 69 -11.60 -1.22 13.18
CA LYS A 69 -12.38 -2.31 13.81
C LYS A 69 -12.03 -2.46 15.29
N SER A 70 -10.75 -2.39 15.64
CA SER A 70 -10.30 -2.48 17.03
C SER A 70 -9.02 -1.68 17.19
N PRO A 71 -8.75 -1.18 18.42
CA PRO A 71 -7.58 -0.34 18.65
C PRO A 71 -6.28 -1.17 18.61
N ALA A 72 -5.23 -0.51 18.17
CA ALA A 72 -3.86 -1.01 18.30
C ALA A 72 -3.10 -0.08 19.24
N ARG A 73 -2.18 -0.64 20.02
CA ARG A 73 -1.47 0.05 21.09
C ARG A 73 0.04 -0.06 20.94
N LEU A 74 0.75 0.79 21.65
CA LEU A 74 2.20 0.77 21.70
C LEU A 74 2.71 -0.66 21.93
N GLY A 75 3.65 -1.09 21.09
CA GLY A 75 4.28 -2.39 21.19
C GLY A 75 3.59 -3.52 20.45
N ASP A 76 2.35 -3.32 20.01
CA ASP A 76 1.65 -4.32 19.22
C ASP A 76 2.37 -4.56 17.89
N LEU A 77 2.46 -5.82 17.50
CA LEU A 77 3.00 -6.20 16.20
C LEU A 77 1.84 -6.55 15.27
N LEU A 78 1.48 -5.62 14.41
CA LEU A 78 0.36 -5.79 13.49
C LEU A 78 0.79 -6.66 12.31
N ASP A 79 -0.05 -7.65 11.97
CA ASP A 79 0.08 -8.38 10.73
C ASP A 79 -0.64 -7.60 9.64
N ILE A 80 0.00 -7.44 8.48
CA ILE A 80 -0.55 -6.70 7.36
C ILE A 80 -0.56 -7.59 6.13
N ARG A 81 -1.74 -7.81 5.58
CA ARG A 81 -1.88 -8.46 4.28
C ARG A 81 -2.15 -7.39 3.24
N VAL A 82 -1.26 -7.29 2.27
CA VAL A 82 -1.42 -6.41 1.11
C VAL A 82 -1.88 -7.27 -0.05
N SER A 83 -2.93 -6.86 -0.71
CA SER A 83 -3.41 -7.56 -1.92
C SER A 83 -3.80 -6.55 -2.99
N VAL A 84 -3.69 -6.98 -4.24
CA VAL A 84 -4.09 -6.15 -5.39
C VAL A 84 -5.58 -6.35 -5.61
N ALA A 85 -6.37 -5.38 -5.21
CA ALA A 85 -7.83 -5.43 -5.37
C ALA A 85 -8.23 -5.15 -6.82
N ARG A 86 -7.50 -4.27 -7.50
CA ARG A 86 -7.75 -3.93 -8.88
C ARG A 86 -6.48 -3.46 -9.57
N LYS A 87 -6.26 -3.96 -10.78
CA LYS A 87 -5.16 -3.50 -11.64
C LYS A 87 -5.77 -2.86 -12.87
N GLY A 88 -5.65 -1.54 -12.98
CA GLY A 88 -6.02 -0.81 -14.18
C GLY A 88 -4.83 -0.64 -15.11
N THR A 89 -5.03 0.08 -16.22
CA THR A 89 -3.94 0.40 -17.14
C THR A 89 -2.94 1.37 -16.53
N LYS A 90 -3.45 2.37 -15.78
CA LYS A 90 -2.64 3.47 -15.22
C LYS A 90 -2.65 3.48 -13.71
N SER A 91 -3.34 2.55 -13.05
CA SER A 91 -3.50 2.58 -11.60
C SER A 91 -3.54 1.19 -11.01
N ILE A 92 -3.22 1.11 -9.73
CA ILE A 92 -3.33 -0.11 -8.94
C ILE A 92 -4.09 0.26 -7.67
N THR A 93 -5.10 -0.52 -7.33
CA THR A 93 -5.79 -0.39 -6.05
C THR A 93 -5.35 -1.54 -5.16
N TYR A 94 -4.75 -1.18 -4.04
CA TYR A 94 -4.31 -2.14 -3.03
C TYR A 94 -5.34 -2.20 -1.92
N ARG A 95 -5.54 -3.41 -1.38
CA ARG A 95 -6.28 -3.62 -0.15
C ARG A 95 -5.31 -4.02 0.95
N PHE A 96 -5.52 -3.46 2.14
CA PHE A 96 -4.70 -3.71 3.33
C PHE A 96 -5.58 -4.25 4.43
N ASP A 97 -5.26 -5.43 4.94
CA ASP A 97 -5.96 -6.02 6.08
C ASP A 97 -5.00 -6.09 7.25
N PHE A 98 -5.32 -5.35 8.31
CA PHE A 98 -4.54 -5.31 9.55
C PHE A 98 -5.16 -6.23 10.57
N SER A 99 -4.36 -7.07 11.20
CA SER A 99 -4.84 -7.94 12.26
C SER A 99 -3.82 -8.03 13.40
N LEU A 100 -4.31 -8.39 14.58
CA LEU A 100 -3.50 -8.62 15.76
C LEU A 100 -4.00 -9.91 16.40
N ASP A 101 -3.13 -10.91 16.48
CA ASP A 101 -3.48 -12.22 17.03
C ASP A 101 -4.75 -12.80 16.42
N GLY A 102 -4.89 -12.64 15.10
CA GLY A 102 -6.04 -13.13 14.34
C GLY A 102 -7.28 -12.25 14.40
N GLN A 103 -7.28 -11.18 15.18
CA GLN A 103 -8.42 -10.27 15.27
C GLN A 103 -8.23 -9.09 14.32
N ALA A 104 -9.28 -8.74 13.58
CA ALA A 104 -9.24 -7.60 12.66
C ALA A 104 -9.05 -6.29 13.44
N VAL A 105 -8.07 -5.49 12.98
CA VAL A 105 -7.78 -4.17 13.54
C VAL A 105 -8.29 -3.07 12.62
N ALA A 106 -8.01 -3.19 11.32
CA ALA A 106 -8.44 -2.20 10.33
C ALA A 106 -8.41 -2.80 8.93
N HIS A 107 -9.18 -2.20 8.04
CA HIS A 107 -9.15 -2.49 6.60
C HIS A 107 -9.00 -1.20 5.84
N GLY A 108 -8.10 -1.15 4.89
CA GLY A 108 -7.88 0.03 4.10
C GLY A 108 -7.67 -0.23 2.62
N GLU A 109 -7.76 0.83 1.83
CA GLU A 109 -7.46 0.78 0.41
C GLU A 109 -6.69 2.03 -0.01
N ILE A 110 -5.78 1.85 -0.96
CA ILE A 110 -5.10 2.94 -1.65
C ILE A 110 -5.18 2.67 -3.14
N THR A 111 -5.64 3.66 -3.89
CA THR A 111 -5.50 3.67 -5.35
C THR A 111 -4.34 4.56 -5.70
N ALA A 112 -3.28 3.96 -6.23
CA ALA A 112 -2.06 4.65 -6.67
C ALA A 112 -2.09 4.78 -8.18
N ILE A 113 -1.82 5.98 -8.68
CA ILE A 113 -1.85 6.29 -10.11
C ILE A 113 -0.41 6.40 -10.62
N CYS A 114 -0.09 5.65 -11.67
CA CYS A 114 1.23 5.72 -12.28
C CYS A 114 1.36 7.02 -13.05
N CYS A 115 2.30 7.88 -12.65
CA CYS A 115 2.46 9.20 -13.24
C CYS A 115 3.92 9.51 -13.55
N ARG A 116 4.12 10.31 -14.58
CA ARG A 116 5.36 11.08 -14.74
C ARG A 116 5.30 12.21 -13.72
N VAL A 117 6.34 12.32 -12.90
CA VAL A 117 6.47 13.37 -11.89
C VAL A 117 7.69 14.22 -12.18
N GLY A 118 7.83 15.34 -11.49
CA GLY A 118 8.99 16.22 -11.66
C GLY A 118 8.82 17.29 -12.73
N GLY A 119 7.77 17.24 -13.52
CA GLY A 119 7.41 18.29 -14.48
C GLY A 119 6.41 19.27 -13.87
N PRO A 120 5.98 20.29 -14.65
CA PRO A 120 4.99 21.26 -14.16
C PRO A 120 3.61 20.69 -13.90
N LYS A 121 3.33 19.51 -14.47
CA LYS A 121 2.08 18.81 -14.28
C LYS A 121 2.34 17.33 -14.01
N LEU A 122 1.51 16.70 -13.20
CA LEU A 122 1.47 15.26 -13.09
C LEU A 122 0.78 14.72 -14.34
N GLU A 123 1.36 13.70 -14.95
CA GLU A 123 0.78 13.07 -16.14
C GLU A 123 0.61 11.58 -15.87
N ALA A 124 -0.63 11.12 -15.86
CA ALA A 124 -0.92 9.69 -15.70
C ALA A 124 -0.50 8.94 -16.96
N ILE A 125 0.23 7.85 -16.78
CA ILE A 125 0.72 7.01 -17.87
C ILE A 125 0.39 5.55 -17.60
N ALA A 126 0.45 4.75 -18.66
CA ALA A 126 0.32 3.30 -18.50
C ALA A 126 1.46 2.76 -17.63
N ILE A 127 1.13 1.84 -16.75
CA ILE A 127 2.13 1.17 -15.91
C ILE A 127 3.14 0.49 -16.83
N PRO A 128 4.45 0.72 -16.62
CA PRO A 128 5.47 0.11 -17.48
C PRO A 128 5.30 -1.41 -17.56
N PRO A 129 5.41 -1.99 -18.75
CA PRO A 129 5.18 -3.44 -18.94
C PRO A 129 5.99 -4.33 -18.01
N PHE A 130 7.24 -3.98 -17.74
CA PHE A 130 8.10 -4.79 -16.88
C PHE A 130 7.55 -4.91 -15.44
N LEU A 131 6.75 -3.93 -15.00
CA LEU A 131 6.08 -3.98 -13.71
C LEU A 131 4.66 -4.56 -13.86
N ALA A 132 3.93 -4.10 -14.88
CA ALA A 132 2.56 -4.57 -15.11
C ALA A 132 2.50 -6.09 -15.25
N ASP A 133 3.49 -6.68 -15.92
CA ASP A 133 3.53 -8.13 -16.15
C ASP A 133 3.80 -8.93 -14.86
N ARG A 134 4.27 -8.29 -13.81
CA ARG A 134 4.58 -8.93 -12.53
C ARG A 134 3.48 -8.80 -11.49
N ILE A 135 2.47 -7.98 -11.78
CA ILE A 135 1.36 -7.70 -10.87
C ILE A 135 0.07 -8.22 -11.48
N GLU A 136 -0.70 -8.93 -10.69
CA GLU A 136 -2.03 -9.42 -11.09
C GLU A 136 -3.03 -9.16 -9.98
N GLU A 137 -4.29 -9.11 -10.32
CA GLU A 137 -5.33 -8.96 -9.31
C GLU A 137 -5.41 -10.21 -8.45
N ALA A 138 -5.64 -10.00 -7.16
CA ALA A 138 -5.88 -11.09 -6.25
C ALA A 138 -7.18 -11.82 -6.65
N PRO A 139 -7.28 -13.14 -6.43
CA PRO A 139 -8.54 -13.85 -6.64
C PRO A 139 -9.66 -13.14 -5.88
N ALA A 140 -10.89 -13.22 -6.42
CA ALA A 140 -12.04 -12.64 -5.78
C ALA A 140 -12.07 -13.05 -4.31
N ALA A 141 -12.15 -12.03 -3.42
CA ALA A 141 -12.08 -12.29 -2.00
C ALA A 141 -13.20 -13.23 -1.59
N THR A 142 -12.82 -14.30 -0.90
CA THR A 142 -13.80 -15.05 -0.13
C THR A 142 -14.42 -14.06 0.85
N ALA A 143 -15.74 -14.06 0.92
CA ALA A 143 -16.46 -13.19 1.82
C ALA A 143 -15.91 -13.28 3.24
N ARG A 144 -15.76 -12.15 3.89
CA ARG A 144 -15.26 -12.08 5.26
C ARG A 144 -16.25 -11.46 6.17
#